data_db59fcff5097d1f205f6e37e01cff768
#
_entry.id   db59fcff5097d1f205f6e37e01cff768
#
_cell.length_a   1.000
_cell.length_b   1.000
_cell.length_c   1.000
_cell.angle_alpha   90.00
_cell.angle_beta   90.00
_cell.angle_gamma   90.00
#
_symmetry.space_group_name_H-M   'P 1'
#
loop_
_entity.id
_entity.type
_entity.pdbx_description
1 polymer ?
#
loop_
_entity_poly.entity_id
_entity_poly.type
_entity_poly.pdbx_seq_one_letter_code
_entity_poly.pdbx_strand_id
1 'polypeptide(L)'
;MKKQILLLSIILFTAFNIHAQTENVKLPQVAKQIDLMIEHDQSVAKRHIDFMNQNVKSDSPEMKNLMDEWKNVGDADKILLKTLFKENGFLGFNEVGEQSSHNFLQMVQRMDADPTFQQEVLVVMRKQIEKINASPIEFAYLTDRVNLNQGKPQVYGTQLKINEEGTSYEPKTVIDPKNLNKRRAEIGLGTIEEAVSTMNGHFVTSLKK
;
A
#
# COMPACT_ATOMS: atom_id res chain seq x y z
N MET A 1 -14.97 24.13 12.95
CA MET A 1 -14.79 23.54 11.60
C MET A 1 -13.74 22.46 11.74
N LYS A 2 -14.15 21.17 11.74
CA LYS A 2 -13.23 20.04 11.87
C LYS A 2 -12.46 19.90 10.57
N LYS A 3 -11.13 20.16 10.60
CA LYS A 3 -10.23 19.84 9.49
C LYS A 3 -10.19 18.32 9.35
N GLN A 4 -10.80 17.79 8.31
CA GLN A 4 -10.53 16.41 7.88
C GLN A 4 -9.11 16.39 7.32
N ILE A 5 -8.16 15.96 8.14
CA ILE A 5 -6.82 15.63 7.69
C ILE A 5 -6.94 14.28 6.99
N LEU A 6 -6.96 14.33 5.66
CA LEU A 6 -6.83 13.13 4.82
C LEU A 6 -5.39 12.64 4.99
N LEU A 7 -5.18 11.72 5.94
CA LEU A 7 -3.88 11.09 6.19
C LEU A 7 -3.61 10.13 5.03
N LEU A 8 -2.88 10.62 4.02
CA LEU A 8 -2.08 9.75 3.16
C LEU A 8 -1.13 8.99 4.09
N SER A 9 -1.29 7.69 4.19
CA SER A 9 -0.29 6.82 4.78
C SER A 9 0.96 6.85 3.89
N ILE A 10 1.83 7.83 4.13
CA ILE A 10 3.16 7.88 3.53
C ILE A 10 3.96 6.75 4.16
N ILE A 11 4.03 5.63 3.46
CA ILE A 11 5.05 4.62 3.74
C ILE A 11 6.36 5.23 3.27
N LEU A 12 7.15 5.74 4.21
CA LEU A 12 8.54 6.12 3.95
C LEU A 12 9.33 4.83 3.70
N PHE A 13 9.44 4.45 2.42
CA PHE A 13 10.45 3.50 2.01
C PHE A 13 11.78 4.23 1.82
N THR A 14 12.76 3.87 2.64
CA THR A 14 14.16 4.19 2.36
C THR A 14 14.52 3.67 0.98
N ALA A 15 15.05 4.55 0.14
CA ALA A 15 15.57 4.19 -1.17
C ALA A 15 16.73 3.20 -0.98
N PHE A 16 16.45 1.92 -1.11
CA PHE A 16 17.47 0.95 -1.44
C PHE A 16 17.84 1.16 -2.91
N ASN A 17 19.08 1.57 -3.16
CA ASN A 17 19.67 1.49 -4.49
C ASN A 17 19.77 0.01 -4.87
N ILE A 18 18.71 -0.51 -5.48
CA ILE A 18 18.73 -1.81 -6.12
C ILE A 18 19.24 -1.57 -7.52
N HIS A 19 20.50 -1.93 -7.76
CA HIS A 19 20.94 -2.23 -9.12
C HIS A 19 19.98 -3.26 -9.68
N ALA A 20 19.28 -2.90 -10.74
CA ALA A 20 18.33 -3.75 -11.44
C ALA A 20 19.02 -5.08 -11.78
N GLN A 21 18.71 -6.12 -11.02
CA GLN A 21 18.80 -7.46 -11.53
C GLN A 21 17.68 -7.61 -12.58
N THR A 22 18.04 -7.32 -13.83
CA THR A 22 17.26 -7.75 -15.01
C THR A 22 17.45 -9.26 -15.19
N GLU A 23 17.18 -10.03 -14.14
CA GLU A 23 17.22 -11.48 -14.21
C GLU A 23 15.87 -11.99 -14.69
N ASN A 24 15.86 -12.53 -15.89
CA ASN A 24 14.93 -13.56 -16.45
C ASN A 24 13.51 -13.61 -15.88
N VAL A 25 12.84 -12.46 -15.73
CA VAL A 25 11.41 -12.46 -15.44
C VAL A 25 10.63 -12.94 -16.66
N LYS A 26 9.56 -13.70 -16.45
CA LYS A 26 8.76 -14.29 -17.53
C LYS A 26 8.01 -13.23 -18.35
N LEU A 27 7.61 -12.12 -17.71
CA LEU A 27 6.73 -11.08 -18.27
C LEU A 27 7.36 -9.68 -18.17
N PRO A 28 8.49 -9.40 -18.81
CA PRO A 28 9.20 -8.12 -18.66
C PRO A 28 8.38 -6.91 -19.14
N GLN A 29 7.49 -7.09 -20.12
CA GLN A 29 6.63 -6.00 -20.60
C GLN A 29 5.52 -5.68 -19.58
N VAL A 30 4.99 -6.69 -18.88
CA VAL A 30 4.02 -6.49 -17.82
C VAL A 30 4.67 -5.80 -16.62
N ALA A 31 5.89 -6.21 -16.25
CA ALA A 31 6.67 -5.55 -15.21
C ALA A 31 6.82 -4.05 -15.50
N LYS A 32 7.25 -3.71 -16.71
CA LYS A 32 7.39 -2.32 -17.15
C LYS A 32 6.08 -1.54 -17.09
N GLN A 33 4.95 -2.14 -17.46
CA GLN A 33 3.64 -1.49 -17.36
C GLN A 33 3.28 -1.17 -15.92
N ILE A 34 3.49 -2.11 -14.98
CA ILE A 34 3.25 -1.92 -13.55
C ILE A 34 4.13 -0.78 -13.00
N ASP A 35 5.40 -0.76 -13.36
CA ASP A 35 6.35 0.25 -12.88
C ASP A 35 5.95 1.65 -13.38
N LEU A 36 5.52 1.79 -14.63
CA LEU A 36 5.02 3.05 -15.17
C LEU A 36 3.75 3.55 -14.46
N MET A 37 2.84 2.65 -14.08
CA MET A 37 1.65 3.03 -13.30
C MET A 37 2.05 3.64 -11.95
N ILE A 38 2.95 2.99 -11.22
CA ILE A 38 3.37 3.48 -9.91
C ILE A 38 4.18 4.77 -10.00
N GLU A 39 5.05 4.92 -11.00
CA GLU A 39 5.79 6.15 -11.26
C GLU A 39 4.85 7.33 -11.53
N HIS A 40 3.81 7.11 -12.34
CA HIS A 40 2.82 8.14 -12.63
C HIS A 40 2.02 8.53 -11.38
N ASP A 41 1.51 7.57 -10.62
CA ASP A 41 0.80 7.84 -9.37
C ASP A 41 1.67 8.61 -8.37
N GLN A 42 2.93 8.23 -8.21
CA GLN A 42 3.89 8.94 -7.35
C GLN A 42 4.16 10.37 -7.84
N SER A 43 4.24 10.57 -9.15
CA SER A 43 4.42 11.90 -9.75
C SER A 43 3.23 12.82 -9.43
N VAL A 44 2.01 12.32 -9.56
CA VAL A 44 0.80 13.10 -9.22
C VAL A 44 0.72 13.38 -7.73
N ALA A 45 1.00 12.37 -6.89
CA ALA A 45 1.05 12.53 -5.45
C ALA A 45 2.08 13.59 -5.01
N LYS A 46 3.26 13.59 -5.63
CA LYS A 46 4.28 14.60 -5.37
C LYS A 46 3.79 16.01 -5.72
N ARG A 47 3.19 16.19 -6.90
CA ARG A 47 2.62 17.51 -7.29
C ARG A 47 1.54 17.98 -6.33
N HIS A 48 0.71 17.07 -5.82
CA HIS A 48 -0.29 17.39 -4.81
C HIS A 48 0.36 17.92 -3.52
N ILE A 49 1.43 17.25 -3.04
CA ILE A 49 2.20 17.70 -1.88
C ILE A 49 2.84 19.07 -2.13
N ASP A 50 3.43 19.27 -3.30
CA ASP A 50 4.04 20.55 -3.69
C ASP A 50 3.00 21.69 -3.70
N PHE A 51 1.79 21.45 -4.20
CA PHE A 51 0.68 22.41 -4.15
C PHE A 51 0.24 22.73 -2.72
N MET A 52 0.15 21.72 -1.85
CA MET A 52 -0.16 21.91 -0.44
C MET A 52 0.90 22.76 0.26
N ASN A 53 2.19 22.52 -0.01
CA ASN A 53 3.30 23.29 0.55
C ASN A 53 3.32 24.75 0.05
N GLN A 54 2.86 25.00 -1.18
CA GLN A 54 2.71 26.33 -1.75
C GLN A 54 1.41 27.03 -1.34
N ASN A 55 0.61 26.42 -0.46
CA ASN A 55 -0.70 26.89 -0.03
C ASN A 55 -1.68 27.14 -1.20
N VAL A 56 -1.58 26.33 -2.25
CA VAL A 56 -2.56 26.34 -3.34
C VAL A 56 -3.92 25.95 -2.76
N LYS A 57 -4.94 26.74 -3.04
CA LYS A 57 -6.28 26.52 -2.49
C LYS A 57 -6.88 25.23 -3.06
N SER A 58 -7.57 24.47 -2.22
CA SER A 58 -8.21 23.20 -2.60
C SER A 58 -9.29 23.33 -3.67
N ASP A 59 -9.87 24.54 -3.80
CA ASP A 59 -10.90 24.88 -4.79
C ASP A 59 -10.34 25.59 -6.03
N SER A 60 -9.02 25.79 -6.11
CA SER A 60 -8.37 26.41 -7.27
C SER A 60 -8.49 25.54 -8.52
N PRO A 61 -8.49 26.15 -9.73
CA PRO A 61 -8.49 25.39 -10.99
C PRO A 61 -7.33 24.42 -11.11
N GLU A 62 -6.14 24.82 -10.66
CA GLU A 62 -4.92 23.99 -10.72
C GLU A 62 -5.07 22.73 -9.85
N MET A 63 -5.58 22.88 -8.63
CA MET A 63 -5.82 21.76 -7.73
C MET A 63 -6.91 20.83 -8.30
N LYS A 64 -8.00 21.38 -8.82
CA LYS A 64 -9.07 20.58 -9.45
C LYS A 64 -8.53 19.79 -10.64
N ASN A 65 -7.78 20.42 -11.54
CA ASN A 65 -7.18 19.74 -12.68
C ASN A 65 -6.25 18.59 -12.25
N LEU A 66 -5.44 18.81 -11.21
CA LEU A 66 -4.57 17.77 -10.67
C LEU A 66 -5.36 16.58 -10.08
N MET A 67 -6.45 16.88 -9.36
CA MET A 67 -7.30 15.84 -8.77
C MET A 67 -8.08 15.06 -9.85
N ASP A 68 -8.53 15.73 -10.90
CA ASP A 68 -9.19 15.11 -12.05
C ASP A 68 -8.20 14.21 -12.82
N GLU A 69 -6.97 14.67 -13.04
CA GLU A 69 -5.90 13.84 -13.60
C GLU A 69 -5.68 12.60 -12.74
N TRP A 70 -5.49 12.76 -11.43
CA TRP A 70 -5.25 11.64 -10.51
C TRP A 70 -6.38 10.61 -10.55
N LYS A 71 -7.62 11.10 -10.56
CA LYS A 71 -8.79 10.23 -10.66
C LYS A 71 -8.81 9.45 -11.98
N ASN A 72 -8.65 10.15 -13.11
CA ASN A 72 -8.74 9.54 -14.44
C ASN A 72 -7.66 8.48 -14.66
N VAL A 73 -6.42 8.78 -14.26
CA VAL A 73 -5.32 7.83 -14.31
C VAL A 73 -5.56 6.65 -13.40
N GLY A 74 -5.92 6.90 -12.13
CA GLY A 74 -6.21 5.84 -11.19
C GLY A 74 -7.35 4.92 -11.64
N ASP A 75 -8.37 5.43 -12.33
CA ASP A 75 -9.44 4.61 -12.87
C ASP A 75 -8.97 3.76 -14.08
N ALA A 76 -8.13 4.31 -14.95
CA ALA A 76 -7.50 3.56 -16.06
C ALA A 76 -6.56 2.47 -15.54
N ASP A 77 -5.73 2.79 -14.56
CA ASP A 77 -4.79 1.85 -13.94
C ASP A 77 -5.50 0.68 -13.26
N LYS A 78 -6.63 0.91 -12.57
CA LYS A 78 -7.45 -0.18 -11.99
C LYS A 78 -7.94 -1.16 -13.06
N ILE A 79 -8.39 -0.66 -14.21
CA ILE A 79 -8.85 -1.50 -15.32
C ILE A 79 -7.70 -2.31 -15.87
N LEU A 80 -6.55 -1.66 -16.13
CA LEU A 80 -5.37 -2.34 -16.65
C LEU A 80 -4.84 -3.38 -15.67
N LEU A 81 -4.75 -3.06 -14.37
CA LEU A 81 -4.30 -3.96 -13.33
C LEU A 81 -5.13 -5.24 -13.24
N LYS A 82 -6.47 -5.10 -13.31
CA LYS A 82 -7.40 -6.24 -13.33
C LYS A 82 -7.24 -7.07 -14.60
N THR A 83 -7.00 -6.42 -15.74
CA THR A 83 -6.75 -7.09 -17.02
C THR A 83 -5.47 -7.91 -16.94
N LEU A 84 -4.36 -7.29 -16.48
CA LEU A 84 -3.08 -7.98 -16.33
C LEU A 84 -3.17 -9.18 -15.39
N PHE A 85 -3.88 -9.04 -14.26
CA PHE A 85 -4.12 -10.15 -13.32
C PHE A 85 -4.97 -11.25 -13.94
N LYS A 86 -6.03 -10.91 -14.69
CA LYS A 86 -6.91 -11.88 -15.34
C LYS A 86 -6.17 -12.68 -16.43
N GLU A 87 -5.31 -12.04 -17.19
CA GLU A 87 -4.59 -12.65 -18.31
C GLU A 87 -3.41 -13.49 -17.86
N ASN A 88 -2.70 -13.08 -16.80
CA ASN A 88 -1.42 -13.65 -16.40
C ASN A 88 -1.47 -14.39 -15.04
N GLY A 89 -2.56 -14.28 -14.31
CA GLY A 89 -2.65 -14.73 -12.93
C GLY A 89 -1.91 -13.81 -11.97
N PHE A 90 -1.36 -14.35 -10.89
CA PHE A 90 -0.63 -13.58 -9.90
C PHE A 90 0.72 -13.09 -10.47
N LEU A 91 0.95 -11.79 -10.39
CA LEU A 91 2.15 -11.12 -10.88
C LEU A 91 3.23 -11.15 -9.79
N GLY A 92 3.77 -12.36 -9.54
CA GLY A 92 4.76 -12.62 -8.50
C GLY A 92 6.20 -12.39 -8.96
N PHE A 93 7.13 -12.77 -8.10
CA PHE A 93 8.56 -12.55 -8.29
C PHE A 93 9.11 -13.19 -9.58
N ASN A 94 8.64 -14.39 -9.90
CA ASN A 94 9.06 -15.11 -11.11
C ASN A 94 8.47 -14.52 -12.39
N GLU A 95 7.30 -13.88 -12.31
CA GLU A 95 6.58 -13.31 -13.44
C GLU A 95 7.12 -11.93 -13.80
N VAL A 96 7.27 -11.05 -12.79
CA VAL A 96 7.56 -9.62 -13.02
C VAL A 96 8.75 -9.09 -12.21
N GLY A 97 9.40 -9.91 -11.39
CA GLY A 97 10.46 -9.51 -10.45
C GLY A 97 9.89 -8.96 -9.13
N GLU A 98 10.74 -8.90 -8.10
CA GLU A 98 10.31 -8.50 -6.75
C GLU A 98 9.76 -7.08 -6.72
N GLN A 99 10.45 -6.12 -7.36
CA GLN A 99 10.04 -4.72 -7.34
C GLN A 99 8.70 -4.49 -8.04
N SER A 100 8.51 -5.03 -9.24
CA SER A 100 7.26 -4.86 -9.98
C SER A 100 6.11 -5.64 -9.33
N SER A 101 6.38 -6.78 -8.68
CA SER A 101 5.40 -7.50 -7.84
C SER A 101 4.98 -6.66 -6.62
N HIS A 102 5.94 -6.02 -5.95
CA HIS A 102 5.65 -5.06 -4.89
C HIS A 102 4.79 -3.89 -5.39
N ASN A 103 5.14 -3.30 -6.52
CA ASN A 103 4.39 -2.21 -7.14
C ASN A 103 2.96 -2.65 -7.49
N PHE A 104 2.77 -3.86 -8.06
CA PHE A 104 1.47 -4.46 -8.30
C PHE A 104 0.63 -4.51 -7.02
N LEU A 105 1.18 -5.03 -5.93
CA LEU A 105 0.47 -5.15 -4.66
C LEU A 105 0.17 -3.80 -4.00
N GLN A 106 1.04 -2.81 -4.14
CA GLN A 106 0.75 -1.44 -3.72
C GLN A 106 -0.48 -0.87 -4.45
N MET A 107 -0.57 -1.08 -5.76
CA MET A 107 -1.72 -0.64 -6.56
C MET A 107 -3.00 -1.38 -6.13
N VAL A 108 -2.94 -2.71 -5.92
CA VAL A 108 -4.06 -3.51 -5.41
C VAL A 108 -4.53 -2.99 -4.05
N GLN A 109 -3.62 -2.66 -3.14
CA GLN A 109 -3.97 -2.13 -1.81
C GLN A 109 -4.76 -0.81 -1.87
N ARG A 110 -4.60 -0.02 -2.93
CA ARG A 110 -5.32 1.25 -3.13
C ARG A 110 -6.72 1.08 -3.72
N MET A 111 -7.11 -0.15 -4.08
CA MET A 111 -8.43 -0.46 -4.65
C MET A 111 -9.49 -0.75 -3.57
N ASP A 112 -9.57 0.07 -2.53
CA ASP A 112 -10.50 -0.12 -1.41
C ASP A 112 -11.97 -0.14 -1.82
N ALA A 113 -12.32 0.49 -2.95
CA ALA A 113 -13.65 0.44 -3.54
C ALA A 113 -13.99 -0.90 -4.22
N ASP A 114 -13.00 -1.79 -4.39
CA ASP A 114 -13.18 -3.12 -4.99
C ASP A 114 -12.58 -4.21 -4.09
N PRO A 115 -13.17 -4.46 -2.92
CA PRO A 115 -12.68 -5.49 -1.99
C PRO A 115 -12.81 -6.91 -2.57
N THR A 116 -13.65 -7.12 -3.57
CA THR A 116 -13.79 -8.40 -4.26
C THR A 116 -12.51 -8.73 -5.02
N PHE A 117 -12.01 -7.79 -5.81
CA PHE A 117 -10.75 -7.98 -6.52
C PHE A 117 -9.56 -8.15 -5.56
N GLN A 118 -9.50 -7.36 -4.49
CA GLN A 118 -8.47 -7.54 -3.47
C GLN A 118 -8.51 -8.96 -2.86
N GLN A 119 -9.71 -9.50 -2.62
CA GLN A 119 -9.88 -10.86 -2.11
C GLN A 119 -9.47 -11.92 -3.14
N GLU A 120 -9.75 -11.73 -4.43
CA GLU A 120 -9.29 -12.63 -5.50
C GLU A 120 -7.75 -12.69 -5.53
N VAL A 121 -7.09 -11.55 -5.44
CA VAL A 121 -5.62 -11.49 -5.38
C VAL A 121 -5.10 -12.24 -4.16
N LEU A 122 -5.68 -12.04 -2.96
CA LEU A 122 -5.27 -12.73 -1.73
C LEU A 122 -5.37 -14.26 -1.84
N VAL A 123 -6.45 -14.77 -2.46
CA VAL A 123 -6.64 -16.22 -2.63
C VAL A 123 -5.53 -16.83 -3.46
N VAL A 124 -5.14 -16.18 -4.54
CA VAL A 124 -4.05 -16.67 -5.40
C VAL A 124 -2.69 -16.46 -4.74
N MET A 125 -2.47 -15.30 -4.11
CA MET A 125 -1.22 -14.92 -3.45
C MET A 125 -0.81 -15.90 -2.35
N ARG A 126 -1.77 -16.43 -1.57
CA ARG A 126 -1.50 -17.43 -0.53
C ARG A 126 -0.75 -18.64 -1.09
N LYS A 127 -1.16 -19.15 -2.26
CA LYS A 127 -0.52 -20.27 -2.95
C LYS A 127 0.86 -19.90 -3.52
N GLN A 128 1.09 -18.64 -3.79
CA GLN A 128 2.38 -18.17 -4.31
C GLN A 128 3.41 -17.99 -3.19
N ILE A 129 2.98 -17.67 -1.97
CA ILE A 129 3.85 -17.63 -0.78
C ILE A 129 4.47 -19.02 -0.53
N GLU A 130 3.69 -20.09 -0.63
CA GLU A 130 4.19 -21.47 -0.49
C GLU A 130 5.27 -21.81 -1.52
N LYS A 131 5.26 -21.13 -2.68
CA LYS A 131 6.25 -21.29 -3.77
C LYS A 131 7.38 -20.26 -3.71
N ILE A 132 7.45 -19.43 -2.66
CA ILE A 132 8.42 -18.33 -2.51
C ILE A 132 8.33 -17.35 -3.70
N ASN A 133 7.12 -17.15 -4.24
CA ASN A 133 6.82 -16.27 -5.37
C ASN A 133 5.97 -15.05 -4.97
N ALA A 134 5.82 -14.79 -3.68
CA ALA A 134 5.13 -13.64 -3.12
C ALA A 134 5.59 -13.37 -1.69
N SER A 135 5.50 -12.11 -1.27
CA SER A 135 5.85 -11.66 0.08
C SER A 135 4.76 -12.01 1.11
N PRO A 136 5.05 -12.79 2.17
CA PRO A 136 4.11 -13.03 3.24
C PRO A 136 3.79 -11.74 4.04
N ILE A 137 4.71 -10.79 4.09
CA ILE A 137 4.51 -9.48 4.73
C ILE A 137 3.45 -8.67 3.97
N GLU A 138 3.56 -8.58 2.66
CA GLU A 138 2.57 -7.87 1.83
C GLU A 138 1.20 -8.54 1.85
N PHE A 139 1.17 -9.87 1.92
CA PHE A 139 -0.06 -10.61 2.16
C PHE A 139 -0.75 -10.21 3.46
N ALA A 140 0.02 -10.02 4.53
CA ALA A 140 -0.52 -9.55 5.81
C ALA A 140 -1.10 -8.15 5.71
N TYR A 141 -0.40 -7.21 5.06
CA TYR A 141 -0.89 -5.85 4.86
C TYR A 141 -2.19 -5.81 4.05
N LEU A 142 -2.27 -6.55 2.96
CA LEU A 142 -3.49 -6.63 2.14
C LEU A 142 -4.63 -7.34 2.90
N THR A 143 -4.33 -8.43 3.62
CA THR A 143 -5.33 -9.15 4.45
C THR A 143 -5.98 -8.23 5.47
N ASP A 144 -5.19 -7.49 6.23
CA ASP A 144 -5.70 -6.60 7.26
C ASP A 144 -6.53 -5.45 6.68
N ARG A 145 -6.07 -4.89 5.56
CA ARG A 145 -6.78 -3.83 4.85
C ARG A 145 -8.15 -4.29 4.35
N VAL A 146 -8.21 -5.45 3.70
CA VAL A 146 -9.47 -6.06 3.22
C VAL A 146 -10.41 -6.36 4.38
N ASN A 147 -9.90 -6.91 5.48
CA ASN A 147 -10.70 -7.18 6.67
C ASN A 147 -11.32 -5.88 7.22
N LEU A 148 -10.54 -4.84 7.40
CA LEU A 148 -11.03 -3.56 7.91
C LEU A 148 -12.07 -2.93 6.98
N ASN A 149 -11.87 -2.97 5.67
CA ASN A 149 -12.82 -2.47 4.68
C ASN A 149 -14.15 -3.25 4.71
N GLN A 150 -14.12 -4.50 5.17
CA GLN A 150 -15.31 -5.34 5.40
C GLN A 150 -15.88 -5.22 6.83
N GLY A 151 -15.39 -4.31 7.65
CA GLY A 151 -15.81 -4.15 9.05
C GLY A 151 -15.32 -5.26 9.98
N LYS A 152 -14.33 -6.06 9.57
CA LYS A 152 -13.73 -7.14 10.36
C LYS A 152 -12.45 -6.67 11.06
N PRO A 153 -12.08 -7.28 12.21
CA PRO A 153 -10.81 -6.98 12.86
C PRO A 153 -9.62 -7.49 12.01
N GLN A 154 -8.47 -6.85 12.21
CA GLN A 154 -7.20 -7.26 11.62
C GLN A 154 -6.71 -8.61 12.16
N VAL A 155 -5.90 -9.30 11.35
CA VAL A 155 -5.19 -10.53 11.75
C VAL A 155 -3.79 -10.22 12.28
N TYR A 156 -3.10 -9.28 11.65
CA TYR A 156 -1.67 -9.02 11.87
C TYR A 156 -1.39 -7.63 12.47
N GLY A 157 -2.39 -6.76 12.60
CA GLY A 157 -2.22 -5.41 13.18
C GLY A 157 -1.34 -4.49 12.33
N THR A 158 -1.40 -4.61 11.00
CA THR A 158 -0.58 -3.82 10.09
C THR A 158 -1.10 -2.40 9.87
N GLN A 159 -2.40 -2.16 10.14
CA GLN A 159 -3.04 -0.87 9.95
C GLN A 159 -3.18 -0.15 11.29
N LEU A 160 -2.56 1.01 11.40
CA LEU A 160 -2.59 1.85 12.58
C LEU A 160 -3.59 3.00 12.41
N LYS A 161 -3.99 3.61 13.49
CA LYS A 161 -4.75 4.87 13.54
C LYS A 161 -4.10 5.80 14.57
N ILE A 162 -4.37 7.09 14.47
CA ILE A 162 -4.04 8.03 15.54
C ILE A 162 -5.04 7.81 16.67
N ASN A 163 -4.56 7.78 17.92
CA ASN A 163 -5.39 7.67 19.11
C ASN A 163 -6.35 8.87 19.25
N GLU A 164 -7.33 8.77 20.15
CA GLU A 164 -8.36 9.80 20.31
C GLU A 164 -7.79 11.15 20.77
N GLU A 165 -6.70 11.13 21.52
CA GLU A 165 -5.98 12.32 21.99
C GLU A 165 -5.16 13.00 20.88
N GLY A 166 -4.95 12.36 19.73
CA GLY A 166 -4.17 12.91 18.63
C GLY A 166 -2.67 12.92 18.87
N THR A 167 -2.17 12.11 19.80
CA THR A 167 -0.80 12.17 20.32
C THR A 167 0.11 11.03 19.86
N SER A 168 -0.46 9.90 19.42
CA SER A 168 0.30 8.71 19.03
C SER A 168 -0.50 7.80 18.11
N TYR A 169 0.21 6.90 17.42
CA TYR A 169 -0.40 5.81 16.68
C TYR A 169 -0.71 4.62 17.60
N GLU A 170 -1.79 3.93 17.31
CA GLU A 170 -2.18 2.66 17.91
C GLU A 170 -2.74 1.71 16.85
N PRO A 171 -2.74 0.37 17.05
CA PRO A 171 -3.35 -0.56 16.11
C PRO A 171 -4.87 -0.35 16.05
N LYS A 172 -5.44 -0.42 14.86
CA LYS A 172 -6.90 -0.63 14.74
C LYS A 172 -7.26 -1.99 15.34
N THR A 173 -8.54 -2.26 15.57
CA THR A 173 -9.03 -3.50 16.20
C THR A 173 -8.40 -4.75 15.58
N VAL A 174 -7.85 -5.62 16.43
CA VAL A 174 -7.17 -6.87 16.06
C VAL A 174 -7.93 -8.07 16.63
N ILE A 175 -8.02 -9.15 15.87
CA ILE A 175 -8.52 -10.44 16.37
C ILE A 175 -7.48 -11.03 17.34
N ASP A 176 -7.93 -11.58 18.46
CA ASP A 176 -7.07 -12.26 19.42
C ASP A 176 -5.73 -11.53 19.70
N PRO A 177 -5.76 -10.38 20.39
CA PRO A 177 -4.57 -9.58 20.65
C PRO A 177 -3.45 -10.34 21.38
N LYS A 178 -3.81 -11.32 22.25
CA LYS A 178 -2.82 -12.10 23.01
C LYS A 178 -1.86 -12.90 22.12
N ASN A 179 -2.33 -13.36 20.98
CA ASN A 179 -1.53 -14.14 20.04
C ASN A 179 -1.04 -13.31 18.82
N LEU A 180 -1.20 -11.98 18.85
CA LEU A 180 -0.84 -11.12 17.74
C LEU A 180 0.63 -11.25 17.34
N ASN A 181 1.55 -11.09 18.29
CA ASN A 181 2.98 -11.16 18.01
C ASN A 181 3.43 -12.54 17.53
N LYS A 182 2.76 -13.62 17.96
CA LYS A 182 3.01 -14.96 17.41
C LYS A 182 2.67 -15.01 15.92
N ARG A 183 1.47 -14.56 15.52
CA ARG A 183 1.06 -14.54 14.11
C ARG A 183 1.97 -13.65 13.26
N ARG A 184 2.41 -12.52 13.82
CA ARG A 184 3.35 -11.61 13.15
C ARG A 184 4.70 -12.29 12.89
N ALA A 185 5.24 -12.98 13.89
CA ALA A 185 6.51 -13.70 13.76
C ALA A 185 6.45 -14.81 12.71
N GLU A 186 5.33 -15.53 12.61
CA GLU A 186 5.12 -16.62 11.64
C GLU A 186 5.23 -16.16 10.18
N ILE A 187 5.06 -14.86 9.91
CA ILE A 187 5.16 -14.27 8.56
C ILE A 187 6.33 -13.30 8.40
N GLY A 188 7.22 -13.24 9.38
CA GLY A 188 8.43 -12.41 9.34
C GLY A 188 8.21 -10.93 9.70
N LEU A 189 7.08 -10.58 10.33
CA LEU A 189 6.87 -9.25 10.90
C LEU A 189 7.48 -9.15 12.30
N GLY A 190 8.10 -8.02 12.62
CA GLY A 190 8.46 -7.65 14.00
C GLY A 190 7.24 -7.52 14.91
N THR A 191 7.45 -7.29 16.20
CA THR A 191 6.35 -7.16 17.18
C THR A 191 5.46 -5.93 16.87
N ILE A 192 4.24 -5.92 17.41
CA ILE A 192 3.35 -4.77 17.23
C ILE A 192 3.89 -3.54 17.96
N GLU A 193 4.56 -3.75 19.08
CA GLU A 193 5.19 -2.68 19.88
C GLU A 193 6.30 -2.00 19.09
N GLU A 194 7.14 -2.75 18.38
CA GLU A 194 8.19 -2.22 17.49
C GLU A 194 7.57 -1.42 16.33
N ALA A 195 6.52 -1.94 15.69
CA ALA A 195 5.83 -1.26 14.59
C ALA A 195 5.21 0.07 15.05
N VAL A 196 4.53 0.07 16.20
CA VAL A 196 3.94 1.27 16.80
C VAL A 196 5.02 2.27 17.23
N SER A 197 6.10 1.80 17.85
CA SER A 197 7.23 2.64 18.26
C SER A 197 7.87 3.35 17.07
N THR A 198 8.11 2.62 15.98
CA THR A 198 8.67 3.19 14.73
C THR A 198 7.77 4.28 14.17
N MET A 199 6.45 4.02 14.09
CA MET A 199 5.49 4.99 13.57
C MET A 199 5.41 6.23 14.46
N ASN A 200 5.42 6.07 15.79
CA ASN A 200 5.41 7.18 16.74
C ASN A 200 6.70 8.00 16.68
N GLY A 201 7.84 7.39 16.43
CA GLY A 201 9.09 8.11 16.18
C GLY A 201 8.99 9.06 14.98
N HIS A 202 8.39 8.61 13.89
CA HIS A 202 8.13 9.46 12.72
C HIS A 202 7.10 10.56 13.01
N PHE A 203 6.05 10.25 13.77
CA PHE A 203 5.00 11.19 14.12
C PHE A 203 5.55 12.38 14.92
N VAL A 204 6.33 12.13 15.97
CA VAL A 204 6.99 13.18 16.78
C VAL A 204 7.92 14.05 15.94
N THR A 205 8.63 13.46 14.98
CA THR A 205 9.51 14.20 14.07
C THR A 205 8.74 15.12 13.13
N SER A 206 7.54 14.72 12.70
CA SER A 206 6.67 15.51 11.82
C SER A 206 6.04 16.71 12.52
N LEU A 207 5.82 16.64 13.84
CA LEU A 207 5.26 17.74 14.64
C LEU A 207 6.28 18.85 14.95
N LYS A 208 7.57 18.60 14.74
CA LYS A 208 8.66 19.56 14.99
C LYS A 208 9.06 20.39 13.78
N LYS A 209 8.43 20.17 12.63
CA LYS A 209 8.60 20.94 11.39
C LYS A 209 7.41 21.86 11.17
#